data_931c879f7bd7aecf2bc3994aedd87fb3
#
_entry.id   931c879f7bd7aecf2bc3994aedd87fb3
#
_cell.length_a   1.000
_cell.length_b   1.000
_cell.length_c   1.000
_cell.angle_alpha   90.00
_cell.angle_beta   90.00
_cell.angle_gamma   90.00
#
_symmetry.space_group_name_H-M   'P 1'
#
loop_
_entity.id
_entity.type
_entity.pdbx_description
1 polymer ?
#
loop_
_entity_poly.entity_id
_entity_poly.type
_entity_poly.pdbx_seq_one_letter_code
_entity_poly.pdbx_strand_id
1 'polypeptide(L)'
;IGIIETELLLKDLETMSRVEKRLGQEMKGKDRSAPARHEAWAKLLTVVAEGGMLRTAQIDHAIEDVIRDTAPLTIKPTLFVANTDAHGPNEHSAAVQAAAVARNAEAIAIRGRLEAEIAEVAASPEERLSYLEEYGMTETGLHLLVQAGYRLLDLVTFFTVEGPEVRAWTVPSGTTAPDAGAKIHTDFADRFVLAEVMDLDDLLEAGSEKVLRETGRLRRAGHDHIVTDGEVIHFICA
;
A
#
# COMPACT_ATOMS: atom_id res chain seq x y z
N ILE A 1 -17.33 -14.12 3.80
CA ILE A 1 -15.96 -13.88 4.29
C ILE A 1 -15.34 -15.20 4.73
N GLY A 2 -15.90 -15.93 5.70
CA GLY A 2 -15.31 -17.15 6.24
C GLY A 2 -14.94 -18.21 5.22
N ILE A 3 -15.78 -18.45 4.20
CA ILE A 3 -15.48 -19.40 3.11
C ILE A 3 -14.19 -19.00 2.37
N ILE A 4 -14.06 -17.73 2.01
CA ILE A 4 -12.88 -17.22 1.30
C ILE A 4 -11.63 -17.36 2.17
N GLU A 5 -11.73 -17.03 3.46
CA GLU A 5 -10.62 -17.18 4.40
C GLU A 5 -10.18 -18.64 4.52
N THR A 6 -11.14 -19.58 4.58
CA THR A 6 -10.85 -21.02 4.59
C THR A 6 -10.11 -21.47 3.33
N GLU A 7 -10.53 -21.00 2.15
CA GLU A 7 -9.86 -21.32 0.88
C GLU A 7 -8.42 -20.77 0.83
N LEU A 8 -8.20 -19.54 1.34
CA LEU A 8 -6.85 -18.97 1.43
C LEU A 8 -5.96 -19.79 2.37
N LEU A 9 -6.48 -20.20 3.54
CA LEU A 9 -5.76 -21.04 4.50
C LEU A 9 -5.42 -22.41 3.92
N LEU A 10 -6.35 -23.07 3.24
CA LEU A 10 -6.10 -24.35 2.59
C LEU A 10 -5.03 -24.25 1.52
N LYS A 11 -5.03 -23.17 0.74
CA LYS A 11 -4.01 -22.94 -0.28
C LYS A 11 -2.63 -22.70 0.31
N ASP A 12 -2.56 -21.89 1.36
CA ASP A 12 -1.31 -21.67 2.07
C ASP A 12 -0.81 -22.96 2.74
N LEU A 13 -1.68 -23.73 3.39
CA LEU A 13 -1.33 -25.00 4.02
C LEU A 13 -0.67 -25.97 3.02
N GLU A 14 -1.25 -26.08 1.81
CA GLU A 14 -0.68 -26.88 0.71
C GLU A 14 0.72 -26.40 0.33
N THR A 15 0.87 -25.08 0.09
CA THR A 15 2.12 -24.51 -0.38
C THR A 15 3.19 -24.55 0.69
N MET A 16 2.86 -24.18 1.92
CA MET A 16 3.76 -24.16 3.06
C MET A 16 4.22 -25.56 3.46
N SER A 17 3.36 -26.58 3.34
CA SER A 17 3.74 -27.98 3.60
C SER A 17 4.78 -28.51 2.59
N ARG A 18 4.77 -28.01 1.35
CA ARG A 18 5.83 -28.34 0.37
C ARG A 18 7.16 -27.69 0.75
N VAL A 19 7.12 -26.43 1.18
CA VAL A 19 8.31 -25.70 1.65
C VAL A 19 8.89 -26.34 2.91
N GLU A 20 8.03 -26.73 3.86
CA GLU A 20 8.44 -27.45 5.07
C GLU A 20 9.29 -28.70 4.75
N LYS A 21 8.84 -29.51 3.80
CA LYS A 21 9.59 -30.70 3.36
C LYS A 21 10.95 -30.34 2.77
N ARG A 22 11.02 -29.23 2.00
CA ARG A 22 12.28 -28.73 1.43
C ARG A 22 13.25 -28.30 2.52
N LEU A 23 12.80 -27.44 3.44
CA LEU A 23 13.61 -26.97 4.58
C LEU A 23 14.09 -28.13 5.46
N GLY A 24 13.23 -29.15 5.69
CA GLY A 24 13.60 -30.38 6.40
C GLY A 24 14.70 -31.18 5.72
N GLN A 25 14.81 -31.11 4.38
CA GLN A 25 15.93 -31.71 3.63
C GLN A 25 17.20 -30.87 3.76
N GLU A 26 17.10 -29.56 3.75
CA GLU A 26 18.22 -28.62 3.92
C GLU A 26 18.92 -28.81 5.29
N MET A 27 18.18 -29.22 6.34
CA MET A 27 18.75 -29.55 7.67
C MET A 27 19.82 -30.67 7.64
N LYS A 28 19.79 -31.54 6.62
CA LYS A 28 20.79 -32.59 6.44
C LYS A 28 22.11 -32.07 5.83
N GLY A 29 22.13 -30.82 5.39
CA GLY A 29 23.28 -30.15 4.81
C GLY A 29 24.24 -29.58 5.86
N LYS A 30 25.19 -28.76 5.39
CA LYS A 30 26.19 -28.10 6.24
C LYS A 30 25.78 -26.66 6.64
N ASP A 31 24.60 -26.22 6.22
CA ASP A 31 24.11 -24.87 6.54
C ASP A 31 23.70 -24.77 8.01
N ARG A 32 24.41 -23.95 8.77
CA ARG A 32 24.17 -23.74 10.20
C ARG A 32 22.85 -23.00 10.48
N SER A 33 22.31 -22.29 9.51
CA SER A 33 21.05 -21.55 9.65
C SER A 33 19.81 -22.44 9.40
N ALA A 34 19.97 -23.58 8.73
CA ALA A 34 18.86 -24.46 8.34
C ALA A 34 17.95 -24.91 9.49
N PRO A 35 18.45 -25.28 10.69
CA PRO A 35 17.60 -25.66 11.82
C PRO A 35 16.71 -24.51 12.30
N ALA A 36 17.24 -23.29 12.43
CA ALA A 36 16.47 -22.11 12.85
C ALA A 36 15.40 -21.73 11.82
N ARG A 37 15.74 -21.80 10.53
CA ARG A 37 14.78 -21.56 9.44
C ARG A 37 13.65 -22.58 9.44
N HIS A 38 13.97 -23.86 9.59
CA HIS A 38 12.96 -24.92 9.66
C HIS A 38 12.04 -24.75 10.87
N GLU A 39 12.59 -24.47 12.06
CA GLU A 39 11.80 -24.24 13.27
C GLU A 39 10.87 -23.04 13.15
N ALA A 40 11.39 -21.90 12.64
CA ALA A 40 10.60 -20.70 12.42
C ALA A 40 9.46 -20.94 11.41
N TRP A 41 9.73 -21.68 10.34
CA TRP A 41 8.72 -22.04 9.35
C TRP A 41 7.65 -22.97 9.91
N ALA A 42 8.03 -23.99 10.69
CA ALA A 42 7.11 -24.92 11.32
C ALA A 42 6.13 -24.21 12.26
N LYS A 43 6.58 -23.18 12.99
CA LYS A 43 5.70 -22.33 13.81
C LYS A 43 4.63 -21.65 12.97
N LEU A 44 4.98 -21.05 11.83
CA LEU A 44 4.01 -20.40 10.93
C LEU A 44 3.06 -21.43 10.30
N LEU A 45 3.56 -22.60 9.92
CA LEU A 45 2.72 -23.69 9.40
C LEU A 45 1.67 -24.14 10.43
N THR A 46 2.05 -24.19 11.70
CA THR A 46 1.11 -24.50 12.80
C THR A 46 0.02 -23.43 12.91
N VAL A 47 0.37 -22.14 12.83
CA VAL A 47 -0.62 -21.04 12.84
C VAL A 47 -1.66 -21.25 11.74
N VAL A 48 -1.22 -21.55 10.51
CA VAL A 48 -2.13 -21.77 9.36
C VAL A 48 -2.97 -23.03 9.57
N ALA A 49 -2.38 -24.11 10.06
CA ALA A 49 -3.09 -25.37 10.32
C ALA A 49 -4.19 -25.23 11.39
N GLU A 50 -4.00 -24.33 12.35
CA GLU A 50 -4.98 -23.98 13.38
C GLU A 50 -6.01 -22.92 12.92
N GLY A 51 -5.95 -22.48 11.66
CA GLY A 51 -6.87 -21.51 11.09
C GLY A 51 -6.48 -20.05 11.32
N GLY A 52 -5.25 -19.78 11.78
CA GLY A 52 -4.73 -18.42 11.99
C GLY A 52 -4.22 -17.80 10.69
N MET A 53 -4.46 -16.49 10.53
CA MET A 53 -3.93 -15.73 9.39
C MET A 53 -2.51 -15.25 9.66
N LEU A 54 -1.59 -15.44 8.72
CA LEU A 54 -0.18 -15.07 8.89
C LEU A 54 0.05 -13.57 9.04
N ARG A 55 -0.86 -12.71 8.56
CA ARG A 55 -0.76 -11.26 8.73
C ARG A 55 -0.80 -10.79 10.18
N THR A 56 -1.25 -11.65 11.10
CA THR A 56 -1.25 -11.36 12.54
C THR A 56 -0.14 -12.12 13.30
N ALA A 57 0.65 -12.93 12.59
CA ALA A 57 1.73 -13.70 13.18
C ALA A 57 3.02 -12.87 13.24
N GLN A 58 3.83 -13.15 14.25
CA GLN A 58 5.17 -12.60 14.33
C GLN A 58 6.09 -13.38 13.38
N ILE A 59 6.75 -12.67 12.47
CA ILE A 59 7.68 -13.23 11.50
C ILE A 59 9.09 -13.18 12.07
N ASP A 60 9.78 -14.32 12.02
CA ASP A 60 11.19 -14.41 12.40
C ASP A 60 12.07 -14.01 11.21
N HIS A 61 13.08 -13.16 11.45
CA HIS A 61 14.04 -12.72 10.43
C HIS A 61 14.74 -13.87 9.69
N ALA A 62 14.88 -15.02 10.35
CA ALA A 62 15.51 -16.21 9.77
C ALA A 62 14.80 -16.77 8.52
N ILE A 63 13.53 -16.37 8.28
CA ILE A 63 12.70 -16.90 7.18
C ILE A 63 12.09 -15.81 6.29
N GLU A 64 12.51 -14.57 6.41
CA GLU A 64 11.98 -13.46 5.59
C GLU A 64 12.18 -13.71 4.07
N ASP A 65 13.32 -14.27 3.69
CA ASP A 65 13.61 -14.68 2.32
C ASP A 65 12.65 -15.79 1.86
N VAL A 66 12.41 -16.80 2.71
CA VAL A 66 11.49 -17.91 2.40
C VAL A 66 10.06 -17.41 2.24
N ILE A 67 9.62 -16.48 3.10
CA ILE A 67 8.29 -15.86 3.01
C ILE A 67 8.16 -15.06 1.72
N ARG A 68 9.16 -14.24 1.37
CA ARG A 68 9.16 -13.45 0.13
C ARG A 68 9.05 -14.34 -1.10
N ASP A 69 9.82 -15.44 -1.15
CA ASP A 69 9.82 -16.38 -2.27
C ASP A 69 8.52 -17.20 -2.34
N THR A 70 7.95 -17.56 -1.20
CA THR A 70 6.72 -18.36 -1.12
C THR A 70 5.47 -17.50 -1.31
N ALA A 71 5.51 -16.25 -0.85
CA ALA A 71 4.44 -15.26 -0.89
C ALA A 71 3.07 -15.81 -0.43
N PRO A 72 2.94 -16.32 0.82
CA PRO A 72 1.68 -16.87 1.31
C PRO A 72 0.53 -15.87 1.17
N LEU A 73 -0.67 -16.36 0.89
CA LEU A 73 -1.84 -15.50 0.67
C LEU A 73 -2.32 -14.83 1.95
N THR A 74 -2.29 -15.58 3.06
CA THR A 74 -2.80 -15.12 4.37
C THR A 74 -1.89 -14.13 5.09
N ILE A 75 -0.66 -13.91 4.59
CA ILE A 75 0.25 -12.87 5.10
C ILE A 75 -0.11 -11.48 4.58
N LYS A 76 -0.79 -11.42 3.42
CA LYS A 76 -1.09 -10.16 2.77
C LYS A 76 -2.08 -9.33 3.59
N PRO A 77 -1.87 -8.00 3.68
CA PRO A 77 -2.85 -7.12 4.27
C PRO A 77 -4.17 -7.20 3.49
N THR A 78 -5.29 -6.99 4.17
CA THR A 78 -6.62 -7.21 3.59
C THR A 78 -7.51 -5.99 3.79
N LEU A 79 -8.11 -5.52 2.70
CA LEU A 79 -9.17 -4.52 2.69
C LEU A 79 -10.50 -5.22 2.36
N PHE A 80 -11.54 -4.95 3.13
CA PHE A 80 -12.88 -5.42 2.85
C PHE A 80 -13.66 -4.35 2.08
N VAL A 81 -14.27 -4.76 0.96
CA VAL A 81 -15.07 -3.86 0.13
C VAL A 81 -16.51 -4.36 0.10
N ALA A 82 -17.42 -3.60 0.69
CA ALA A 82 -18.86 -3.85 0.60
C ALA A 82 -19.41 -3.15 -0.65
N ASN A 83 -19.69 -3.90 -1.70
CA ASN A 83 -20.37 -3.39 -2.89
C ASN A 83 -21.87 -3.34 -2.61
N THR A 84 -22.41 -2.14 -2.46
CA THR A 84 -23.84 -1.89 -2.13
C THR A 84 -24.63 -1.47 -3.37
N ASP A 85 -25.96 -1.44 -3.24
CA ASP A 85 -26.86 -0.89 -4.25
C ASP A 85 -26.84 0.66 -4.29
N ALA A 86 -27.69 1.25 -5.12
CA ALA A 86 -27.79 2.70 -5.28
C ALA A 86 -28.23 3.44 -4.01
N HIS A 87 -28.88 2.75 -3.07
CA HIS A 87 -29.31 3.35 -1.80
C HIS A 87 -28.17 3.51 -0.79
N GLY A 88 -27.04 2.84 -1.04
CA GLY A 88 -25.83 2.95 -0.23
C GLY A 88 -25.75 1.96 0.94
N PRO A 89 -25.03 2.32 2.00
CA PRO A 89 -24.78 1.42 3.12
C PRO A 89 -26.06 0.84 3.72
N ASN A 90 -26.06 -0.46 4.02
CA ASN A 90 -27.17 -1.23 4.53
C ASN A 90 -26.71 -2.23 5.61
N GLU A 91 -27.61 -3.09 6.10
CA GLU A 91 -27.27 -4.10 7.13
C GLU A 91 -26.15 -5.05 6.69
N HIS A 92 -26.05 -5.37 5.40
CA HIS A 92 -24.98 -6.23 4.89
C HIS A 92 -23.62 -5.53 4.91
N SER A 93 -23.57 -4.25 4.52
CA SER A 93 -22.33 -3.46 4.62
C SER A 93 -21.91 -3.24 6.08
N ALA A 94 -22.87 -3.05 6.99
CA ALA A 94 -22.61 -3.01 8.42
C ALA A 94 -22.02 -4.33 8.96
N ALA A 95 -22.52 -5.48 8.48
CA ALA A 95 -21.97 -6.79 8.82
C ALA A 95 -20.53 -6.97 8.29
N VAL A 96 -20.24 -6.46 7.06
CA VAL A 96 -18.86 -6.47 6.53
C VAL A 96 -17.94 -5.59 7.37
N GLN A 97 -18.39 -4.39 7.77
CA GLN A 97 -17.64 -3.51 8.65
C GLN A 97 -17.32 -4.17 9.99
N ALA A 98 -18.32 -4.79 10.63
CA ALA A 98 -18.13 -5.51 11.89
C ALA A 98 -17.14 -6.67 11.74
N ALA A 99 -17.21 -7.40 10.62
CA ALA A 99 -16.30 -8.50 10.32
C ALA A 99 -14.84 -8.02 10.09
N ALA A 100 -14.67 -6.85 9.48
CA ALA A 100 -13.36 -6.23 9.27
C ALA A 100 -12.74 -5.77 10.61
N VAL A 101 -13.52 -5.09 11.45
CA VAL A 101 -13.09 -4.66 12.80
C VAL A 101 -12.64 -5.86 13.64
N ALA A 102 -13.41 -6.97 13.62
CA ALA A 102 -13.05 -8.19 14.34
C ALA A 102 -11.73 -8.82 13.85
N ARG A 103 -11.24 -8.44 12.67
CA ARG A 103 -9.99 -8.90 12.03
C ARG A 103 -8.87 -7.87 12.04
N ASN A 104 -9.08 -6.75 12.73
CA ASN A 104 -8.18 -5.60 12.72
C ASN A 104 -7.85 -5.14 11.28
N ALA A 105 -8.87 -5.09 10.43
CA ALA A 105 -8.78 -4.70 9.03
C ALA A 105 -9.72 -3.52 8.73
N GLU A 106 -9.43 -2.78 7.67
CA GLU A 106 -10.28 -1.70 7.18
C GLU A 106 -11.39 -2.28 6.28
N ALA A 107 -12.56 -1.62 6.29
CA ALA A 107 -13.62 -1.86 5.32
C ALA A 107 -14.15 -0.56 4.76
N ILE A 108 -14.46 -0.58 3.47
CA ILE A 108 -15.11 0.51 2.76
C ILE A 108 -16.42 0.03 2.13
N ALA A 109 -17.35 0.94 1.90
CA ALA A 109 -18.57 0.67 1.13
C ALA A 109 -18.53 1.47 -0.18
N ILE A 110 -18.83 0.82 -1.29
CA ILE A 110 -18.90 1.43 -2.61
C ILE A 110 -20.25 1.15 -3.25
N ARG A 111 -20.69 2.00 -4.19
CA ARG A 111 -21.90 1.81 -5.00
C ARG A 111 -21.50 1.54 -6.44
N GLY A 112 -20.74 0.45 -6.66
CA GLY A 112 -20.02 0.21 -7.91
C GLY A 112 -20.89 0.24 -9.16
N ARG A 113 -22.11 -0.28 -9.10
CA ARG A 113 -23.06 -0.24 -10.23
C ARG A 113 -23.54 1.19 -10.54
N LEU A 114 -23.94 1.95 -9.51
CA LEU A 114 -24.38 3.33 -9.66
C LEU A 114 -23.27 4.19 -10.24
N GLU A 115 -22.05 4.05 -9.73
CA GLU A 115 -20.88 4.81 -10.21
C GLU A 115 -20.52 4.46 -11.66
N ALA A 116 -20.67 3.20 -12.07
CA ALA A 116 -20.49 2.82 -13.46
C ALA A 116 -21.56 3.45 -14.37
N GLU A 117 -22.84 3.43 -13.96
CA GLU A 117 -23.94 4.07 -14.69
C GLU A 117 -23.73 5.60 -14.82
N ILE A 118 -23.29 6.27 -13.76
CA ILE A 118 -22.94 7.70 -13.78
C ILE A 118 -21.77 7.96 -14.75
N ALA A 119 -20.74 7.11 -14.73
CA ALA A 119 -19.59 7.26 -15.59
C ALA A 119 -19.90 7.10 -17.08
N GLU A 120 -20.95 6.35 -17.43
CA GLU A 120 -21.41 6.18 -18.81
C GLU A 120 -22.21 7.39 -19.33
N VAL A 121 -22.94 8.09 -18.44
CA VAL A 121 -23.84 9.18 -18.85
C VAL A 121 -23.24 10.57 -18.66
N ALA A 122 -22.31 10.75 -17.73
CA ALA A 122 -21.68 12.05 -17.46
C ALA A 122 -20.69 12.43 -18.57
N ALA A 123 -20.90 13.57 -19.19
CA ALA A 123 -20.07 14.06 -20.29
C ALA A 123 -18.81 14.79 -19.79
N SER A 124 -18.77 15.23 -18.53
CA SER A 124 -17.64 15.94 -17.93
C SER A 124 -17.42 15.53 -16.47
N PRO A 125 -16.24 15.81 -15.89
CA PRO A 125 -15.99 15.60 -14.46
C PRO A 125 -16.95 16.38 -13.55
N GLU A 126 -17.32 17.59 -13.93
CA GLU A 126 -18.24 18.45 -13.18
C GLU A 126 -19.65 17.85 -13.15
N GLU A 127 -20.13 17.37 -14.28
CA GLU A 127 -21.41 16.69 -14.39
C GLU A 127 -21.41 15.39 -13.57
N ARG A 128 -20.31 14.65 -13.57
CA ARG A 128 -20.15 13.47 -12.75
C ARG A 128 -20.26 13.78 -11.25
N LEU A 129 -19.62 14.84 -10.78
CA LEU A 129 -19.73 15.30 -9.39
C LEU A 129 -21.18 15.68 -9.05
N SER A 130 -21.87 16.40 -9.93
CA SER A 130 -23.28 16.77 -9.74
C SER A 130 -24.18 15.54 -9.57
N TYR A 131 -24.01 14.51 -10.40
CA TYR A 131 -24.75 13.25 -10.23
C TYR A 131 -24.42 12.55 -8.89
N LEU A 132 -23.15 12.52 -8.50
CA LEU A 132 -22.76 11.92 -7.20
C LEU A 132 -23.42 12.65 -6.03
N GLU A 133 -23.47 13.98 -6.05
CA GLU A 133 -24.12 14.80 -5.03
C GLU A 133 -25.62 14.53 -4.92
N GLU A 134 -26.34 14.32 -6.04
CA GLU A 134 -27.75 13.93 -6.06
C GLU A 134 -28.04 12.64 -5.29
N TYR A 135 -27.06 11.71 -5.30
CA TYR A 135 -27.11 10.46 -4.52
C TYR A 135 -26.49 10.58 -3.13
N GLY A 136 -26.16 11.80 -2.68
CA GLY A 136 -25.54 12.04 -1.36
C GLY A 136 -24.13 11.49 -1.24
N MET A 137 -23.38 11.43 -2.36
CA MET A 137 -21.96 11.00 -2.40
C MET A 137 -21.08 12.24 -2.57
N THR A 138 -20.05 12.36 -1.73
CA THR A 138 -19.06 13.43 -1.82
C THR A 138 -17.85 13.03 -2.69
N GLU A 139 -17.66 11.73 -2.88
CA GLU A 139 -16.55 11.15 -3.65
C GLU A 139 -16.93 9.80 -4.25
N THR A 140 -16.15 9.33 -5.20
CA THR A 140 -16.38 8.03 -5.84
C THR A 140 -15.86 6.89 -4.95
N GLY A 141 -16.49 5.72 -5.05
CA GLY A 141 -15.98 4.50 -4.41
C GLY A 141 -14.60 4.09 -4.95
N LEU A 142 -14.29 4.43 -6.22
CA LEU A 142 -12.93 4.26 -6.75
C LEU A 142 -11.92 5.11 -5.99
N HIS A 143 -12.25 6.37 -5.68
CA HIS A 143 -11.38 7.24 -4.89
C HIS A 143 -11.17 6.68 -3.47
N LEU A 144 -12.26 6.28 -2.81
CA LEU A 144 -12.21 5.61 -1.50
C LEU A 144 -11.33 4.35 -1.54
N LEU A 145 -11.46 3.53 -2.60
CA LEU A 145 -10.68 2.31 -2.77
C LEU A 145 -9.17 2.61 -2.91
N VAL A 146 -8.83 3.62 -3.72
CA VAL A 146 -7.43 4.03 -3.90
C VAL A 146 -6.85 4.53 -2.58
N GLN A 147 -7.53 5.43 -1.89
CA GLN A 147 -7.08 5.95 -0.60
C GLN A 147 -6.90 4.84 0.45
N ALA A 148 -7.88 3.92 0.55
CA ALA A 148 -7.80 2.78 1.48
C ALA A 148 -6.62 1.85 1.11
N GLY A 149 -6.37 1.63 -0.18
CA GLY A 149 -5.23 0.86 -0.67
C GLY A 149 -3.89 1.50 -0.31
N TYR A 150 -3.77 2.82 -0.45
CA TYR A 150 -2.56 3.56 -0.05
C TYR A 150 -2.31 3.46 1.46
N ARG A 151 -3.35 3.67 2.27
CA ARG A 151 -3.24 3.48 3.73
C ARG A 151 -2.87 2.04 4.10
N LEU A 152 -3.51 1.05 3.49
CA LEU A 152 -3.27 -0.37 3.76
C LEU A 152 -1.84 -0.81 3.45
N LEU A 153 -1.25 -0.25 2.40
CA LEU A 153 0.10 -0.56 1.94
C LEU A 153 1.16 0.41 2.47
N ASP A 154 0.73 1.35 3.33
CA ASP A 154 1.59 2.40 3.90
C ASP A 154 2.40 3.13 2.83
N LEU A 155 1.69 3.63 1.80
CA LEU A 155 2.29 4.31 0.66
C LEU A 155 2.11 5.81 0.75
N VAL A 156 3.11 6.54 0.26
CA VAL A 156 3.09 7.98 0.06
C VAL A 156 3.42 8.32 -1.39
N THR A 157 2.92 9.45 -1.87
CA THR A 157 3.19 9.96 -3.21
C THR A 157 3.99 11.26 -3.11
N PHE A 158 5.09 11.32 -3.83
CA PHE A 158 5.82 12.57 -4.06
C PHE A 158 5.81 12.92 -5.56
N PHE A 159 6.08 14.18 -5.86
CA PHE A 159 6.10 14.69 -7.22
C PHE A 159 7.48 15.17 -7.60
N THR A 160 7.79 15.09 -8.90
CA THR A 160 8.95 15.74 -9.49
C THR A 160 8.47 16.64 -10.63
N VAL A 161 9.10 17.81 -10.75
CA VAL A 161 8.84 18.77 -11.83
C VAL A 161 10.13 18.95 -12.61
N GLU A 162 10.10 18.67 -13.92
CA GLU A 162 11.23 18.86 -14.82
C GLU A 162 10.74 19.60 -16.08
N GLY A 163 10.99 20.90 -16.12
CA GLY A 163 10.44 21.76 -17.17
C GLY A 163 8.91 21.73 -17.18
N PRO A 164 8.26 21.35 -18.28
CA PRO A 164 6.80 21.26 -18.35
C PRO A 164 6.24 19.93 -17.82
N GLU A 165 7.10 18.97 -17.49
CA GLU A 165 6.69 17.62 -17.09
C GLU A 165 6.56 17.52 -15.58
N VAL A 166 5.40 17.02 -15.12
CA VAL A 166 5.14 16.69 -13.72
C VAL A 166 4.89 15.19 -13.63
N ARG A 167 5.60 14.53 -12.73
CA ARG A 167 5.44 13.08 -12.47
C ARG A 167 5.16 12.82 -11.02
N ALA A 168 4.23 11.89 -10.77
CA ALA A 168 3.94 11.35 -9.45
C ALA A 168 4.67 10.01 -9.26
N TRP A 169 5.26 9.85 -8.10
CA TRP A 169 6.02 8.67 -7.71
C TRP A 169 5.49 8.12 -6.39
N THR A 170 5.21 6.84 -6.35
CA THR A 170 4.71 6.18 -5.14
C THR A 170 5.83 5.36 -4.50
N VAL A 171 6.02 5.55 -3.19
CA VAL A 171 7.01 4.83 -2.38
C VAL A 171 6.39 4.42 -1.04
N PRO A 172 6.94 3.42 -0.33
CA PRO A 172 6.55 3.13 1.04
C PRO A 172 6.81 4.32 1.97
N SER A 173 5.95 4.53 2.95
CA SER A 173 6.19 5.45 4.05
C SER A 173 7.51 5.10 4.75
N GLY A 174 8.24 6.11 5.20
CA GLY A 174 9.58 5.92 5.77
C GLY A 174 10.71 5.83 4.74
N THR A 175 10.43 5.93 3.43
CA THR A 175 11.45 5.96 2.38
C THR A 175 12.29 7.23 2.49
N THR A 176 13.61 7.07 2.44
CA THR A 176 14.54 8.20 2.46
C THR A 176 14.61 8.91 1.11
N ALA A 177 15.05 10.17 1.08
CA ALA A 177 15.19 10.92 -0.18
C ALA A 177 16.12 10.22 -1.20
N PRO A 178 17.29 9.66 -0.85
CA PRO A 178 18.09 8.88 -1.80
C PRO A 178 17.35 7.66 -2.37
N ASP A 179 16.64 6.91 -1.52
CA ASP A 179 15.87 5.73 -1.94
C ASP A 179 14.68 6.11 -2.84
N ALA A 180 14.04 7.23 -2.55
CA ALA A 180 12.99 7.80 -3.40
C ALA A 180 13.56 8.23 -4.77
N GLY A 181 14.76 8.83 -4.79
CA GLY A 181 15.50 9.13 -6.01
C GLY A 181 15.82 7.87 -6.83
N ALA A 182 16.21 6.78 -6.17
CA ALA A 182 16.46 5.50 -6.82
C ALA A 182 15.22 4.93 -7.54
N LYS A 183 14.03 5.28 -7.08
CA LYS A 183 12.76 4.90 -7.74
C LYS A 183 12.62 5.55 -9.13
N ILE A 184 13.21 6.73 -9.31
CA ILE A 184 13.22 7.45 -10.59
C ILE A 184 14.30 6.87 -11.49
N HIS A 185 15.53 6.79 -10.97
CA HIS A 185 16.69 6.20 -11.63
C HIS A 185 17.73 5.76 -10.59
N THR A 186 18.36 4.60 -10.80
CA THR A 186 19.34 4.04 -9.86
C THR A 186 20.50 5.00 -9.55
N ASP A 187 20.95 5.77 -10.54
CA ASP A 187 22.04 6.73 -10.38
C ASP A 187 21.73 7.84 -9.36
N PHE A 188 20.44 8.12 -9.10
CA PHE A 188 20.06 9.17 -8.15
C PHE A 188 20.42 8.79 -6.72
N ALA A 189 20.33 7.52 -6.34
CA ALA A 189 20.77 7.07 -5.02
C ALA A 189 22.29 7.21 -4.87
N ASP A 190 23.05 6.75 -5.88
CA ASP A 190 24.51 6.70 -5.83
C ASP A 190 25.16 8.09 -5.87
N ARG A 191 24.51 9.05 -6.51
CA ARG A 191 25.01 10.42 -6.71
C ARG A 191 24.26 11.49 -5.93
N PHE A 192 23.38 11.07 -5.02
CA PHE A 192 22.60 12.01 -4.22
C PHE A 192 23.49 12.95 -3.42
N VAL A 193 23.24 14.24 -3.54
CA VAL A 193 23.90 15.29 -2.73
C VAL A 193 22.92 15.87 -1.72
N LEU A 194 21.80 16.35 -2.21
CA LEU A 194 20.69 16.87 -1.41
C LEU A 194 19.40 16.90 -2.25
N ALA A 195 18.27 17.12 -1.59
CA ALA A 195 17.00 17.42 -2.25
C ALA A 195 16.53 18.83 -1.87
N GLU A 196 15.93 19.55 -2.82
CA GLU A 196 15.09 20.70 -2.53
C GLU A 196 13.64 20.21 -2.45
N VAL A 197 13.01 20.44 -1.30
CA VAL A 197 11.69 19.89 -0.95
C VAL A 197 10.71 21.02 -0.72
N MET A 198 9.53 20.89 -1.31
CA MET A 198 8.42 21.83 -1.21
C MET A 198 7.15 21.04 -0.90
N ASP A 199 6.23 21.65 -0.19
CA ASP A 199 4.88 21.13 -0.04
C ASP A 199 4.04 21.48 -1.29
N LEU A 200 3.21 20.56 -1.78
CA LEU A 200 2.40 20.78 -2.99
C LEU A 200 1.39 21.91 -2.80
N ASP A 201 0.74 21.98 -1.64
CA ASP A 201 -0.24 23.02 -1.35
C ASP A 201 0.44 24.40 -1.28
N ASP A 202 1.61 24.46 -0.67
CA ASP A 202 2.45 25.66 -0.65
C ASP A 202 2.84 26.11 -2.07
N LEU A 203 3.19 25.16 -2.95
CA LEU A 203 3.56 25.46 -4.33
C LEU A 203 2.37 25.97 -5.14
N LEU A 204 1.20 25.37 -4.95
CA LEU A 204 -0.04 25.78 -5.61
C LEU A 204 -0.47 27.18 -5.15
N GLU A 205 -0.36 27.47 -3.85
CA GLU A 205 -0.65 28.81 -3.29
C GLU A 205 0.33 29.87 -3.81
N ALA A 206 1.62 29.58 -3.82
CA ALA A 206 2.66 30.51 -4.23
C ALA A 206 2.74 30.71 -5.75
N GLY A 207 2.26 29.76 -6.53
CA GLY A 207 2.25 29.77 -7.99
C GLY A 207 3.64 29.59 -8.65
N SER A 208 4.73 29.55 -7.87
CA SER A 208 6.07 29.26 -8.39
C SER A 208 7.07 28.89 -7.31
N GLU A 209 8.06 28.06 -7.64
CA GLU A 209 9.19 27.70 -6.78
C GLU A 209 10.02 28.93 -6.35
N LYS A 210 10.11 29.96 -7.22
CA LYS A 210 10.84 31.20 -6.91
C LYS A 210 10.26 31.87 -5.68
N VAL A 211 8.94 32.00 -5.59
CA VAL A 211 8.25 32.59 -4.44
C VAL A 211 8.48 31.74 -3.18
N LEU A 212 8.44 30.41 -3.29
CA LEU A 212 8.73 29.52 -2.16
C LEU A 212 10.16 29.70 -1.64
N ARG A 213 11.11 29.87 -2.54
CA ARG A 213 12.52 30.13 -2.19
C ARG A 213 12.69 31.47 -1.49
N GLU A 214 12.07 32.54 -1.99
CA GLU A 214 12.12 33.89 -1.40
C GLU A 214 11.42 33.96 -0.03
N THR A 215 10.37 33.15 0.16
CA THR A 215 9.61 33.10 1.43
C THR A 215 10.13 32.05 2.41
N GLY A 216 11.18 31.30 2.05
CA GLY A 216 11.79 30.28 2.92
C GLY A 216 10.96 29.00 3.09
N ARG A 217 9.94 28.78 2.25
CA ARG A 217 9.12 27.56 2.24
C ARG A 217 9.75 26.41 1.41
N LEU A 218 10.74 26.71 0.57
CA LEU A 218 11.57 25.71 -0.08
C LEU A 218 12.70 25.29 0.90
N ARG A 219 12.75 24.00 1.24
CA ARG A 219 13.70 23.45 2.21
C ARG A 219 14.77 22.64 1.51
N ARG A 220 15.98 22.59 2.07
CA ARG A 220 17.02 21.66 1.65
C ARG A 220 17.07 20.48 2.61
N ALA A 221 17.03 19.28 2.04
CA ALA A 221 16.97 18.03 2.75
C ALA A 221 18.17 17.13 2.41
N GLY A 222 18.77 16.51 3.41
CA GLY A 222 19.90 15.58 3.26
C GLY A 222 19.46 14.13 3.10
N HIS A 223 20.42 13.20 3.29
CA HIS A 223 20.20 11.77 3.14
C HIS A 223 19.17 11.18 4.10
N ASP A 224 19.02 11.76 5.29
CA ASP A 224 18.12 11.26 6.33
C ASP A 224 16.68 11.78 6.21
N HIS A 225 16.40 12.59 5.18
CA HIS A 225 15.06 13.10 4.96
C HIS A 225 14.11 11.96 4.57
N ILE A 226 13.05 11.82 5.33
CA ILE A 226 11.96 10.88 5.04
C ILE A 226 10.93 11.60 4.18
N VAL A 227 10.64 11.04 3.02
CA VAL A 227 9.64 11.58 2.09
C VAL A 227 8.25 11.48 2.69
N THR A 228 7.50 12.58 2.63
CA THR A 228 6.11 12.65 3.07
C THR A 228 5.15 12.80 1.89
N ASP A 229 3.86 12.46 2.13
CA ASP A 229 2.85 12.54 1.08
C ASP A 229 2.63 13.97 0.62
N GLY A 230 2.54 14.18 -0.69
CA GLY A 230 2.34 15.50 -1.29
C GLY A 230 3.59 16.36 -1.43
N GLU A 231 4.79 15.87 -1.10
CA GLU A 231 6.01 16.64 -1.33
C GLU A 231 6.36 16.75 -2.83
N VAL A 232 6.77 17.92 -3.26
CA VAL A 232 7.43 18.14 -4.55
C VAL A 232 8.94 18.18 -4.31
N ILE A 233 9.67 17.28 -4.96
CA ILE A 233 11.08 17.04 -4.69
C ILE A 233 11.92 17.27 -5.95
N HIS A 234 12.95 18.10 -5.82
CA HIS A 234 13.98 18.28 -6.83
C HIS A 234 15.28 17.66 -6.32
N PHE A 235 15.73 16.57 -6.95
CA PHE A 235 16.95 15.84 -6.57
C PHE A 235 18.18 16.50 -7.18
N ILE A 236 19.16 16.81 -6.34
CA ILE A 236 20.45 17.37 -6.75
C ILE A 236 21.50 16.29 -6.60
N CYS A 237 22.07 15.89 -7.74
CA CYS A 237 23.06 14.83 -7.86
C CYS A 237 24.40 15.39 -8.37
N ALA A 238 25.51 14.75 -7.98
CA ALA A 238 26.88 15.12 -8.39
C ALA A 238 27.28 14.43 -9.71
#